data_a43629766802cc7811df0c4a26cb0dc7
#
_entry.id   a43629766802cc7811df0c4a26cb0dc7
#
_cell.length_a   1.000
_cell.length_b   1.000
_cell.length_c   1.000
_cell.angle_alpha   90.00
_cell.angle_beta   90.00
_cell.angle_gamma   90.00
#
_symmetry.space_group_name_H-M   'P 1'
#
loop_
_entity.id
_entity.type
_entity.pdbx_description
1 polymer ?
#
loop_
_entity_poly.entity_id
_entity_poly.type
_entity_poly.pdbx_seq_one_letter_code
_entity_poly.pdbx_strand_id
1 'polypeptide(L)'
;MSRFYDLASLAKPLVTAPLALAFLDLDADRRWSLGFHDRTEPLTVRQLLSHSSGLPPWRPYTGEAVAQQLRRPVPEHPLLRAGTPGLATYSDLNYRLLGELLEAEIGVPFSQLGAASGLSPAPWTAAPAELPDAPDAEAWTLATGTAPPPRGRHLPHDANARAGMRGHAGFGTTAPQLRAALARWVAAGWPRRMAVETAPGEQGARWGLGLQVLPADPGSFGHLMSNIPLGFGVEVLEAPTEAAPAAAPPAEPKPGPPSGWWVHLGYTGPALFFRSEDQACLALLTHRRGPGGELLSAETLRARRWQALARFVGQFRP
;
A
#
# COMPACT_ATOMS: atom_id res chain seq x y z
N MET A 1 25.62 6.66 7.25
CA MET A 1 24.22 7.10 7.51
C MET A 1 23.28 6.13 6.85
N SER A 2 22.21 5.70 7.54
CA SER A 2 21.19 4.84 6.94
C SER A 2 20.45 5.59 5.85
N ARG A 3 20.19 4.94 4.70
CA ARG A 3 19.37 5.53 3.64
C ARG A 3 17.94 5.71 4.13
N PHE A 4 17.30 6.78 3.69
CA PHE A 4 15.89 7.07 3.95
C PHE A 4 15.05 6.81 2.71
N TYR A 5 13.90 6.16 2.86
CA TYR A 5 13.05 5.72 1.76
C TYR A 5 11.64 6.28 1.93
N ASP A 6 11.04 6.70 0.80
CA ASP A 6 9.61 6.96 0.71
C ASP A 6 8.86 5.63 0.60
N LEU A 7 7.99 5.34 1.54
CA LEU A 7 7.20 4.11 1.56
C LEU A 7 6.07 4.10 0.53
N ALA A 8 5.70 5.27 0.00
CA ALA A 8 4.57 5.40 -0.90
C ALA A 8 3.33 4.65 -0.36
N SER A 9 2.74 3.80 -1.18
CA SER A 9 1.53 3.03 -0.82
C SER A 9 1.73 1.98 0.27
N LEU A 10 2.95 1.67 0.71
CA LEU A 10 3.14 0.80 1.88
C LEU A 10 2.62 1.46 3.19
N ALA A 11 2.36 2.75 3.19
CA ALA A 11 1.62 3.41 4.26
C ALA A 11 0.24 2.77 4.49
N LYS A 12 -0.40 2.24 3.45
CA LYS A 12 -1.72 1.60 3.53
C LYS A 12 -1.72 0.39 4.46
N PRO A 13 -0.93 -0.67 4.20
CA PRO A 13 -0.91 -1.85 5.06
C PRO A 13 -0.15 -1.65 6.37
N LEU A 14 0.81 -0.74 6.44
CA LEU A 14 1.66 -0.57 7.63
C LEU A 14 1.11 0.43 8.64
N VAL A 15 0.26 1.35 8.21
CA VAL A 15 -0.28 2.43 9.06
C VAL A 15 -1.80 2.43 9.04
N THR A 16 -2.41 2.70 7.89
CA THR A 16 -3.85 2.99 7.80
C THR A 16 -4.72 1.78 8.08
N ALA A 17 -4.41 0.63 7.48
CA ALA A 17 -5.21 -0.58 7.67
C ALA A 17 -5.18 -1.09 9.12
N PRO A 18 -4.02 -1.17 9.81
CA PRO A 18 -3.99 -1.50 11.24
C PRO A 18 -4.82 -0.57 12.10
N LEU A 19 -4.73 0.74 11.87
CA LEU A 19 -5.53 1.72 12.62
C LEU A 19 -7.02 1.56 12.34
N ALA A 20 -7.41 1.39 11.07
CA ALA A 20 -8.80 1.17 10.71
C ALA A 20 -9.37 -0.11 11.35
N LEU A 21 -8.59 -1.19 11.34
CA LEU A 21 -8.96 -2.46 11.99
C LEU A 21 -9.04 -2.38 13.52
N ALA A 22 -8.34 -1.41 14.13
CA ALA A 22 -8.35 -1.22 15.58
C ALA A 22 -9.51 -0.33 16.05
N PHE A 23 -9.84 0.71 15.29
CA PHE A 23 -10.68 1.80 15.77
C PHE A 23 -12.01 1.97 15.02
N LEU A 24 -12.17 1.35 13.84
CA LEU A 24 -13.38 1.53 13.04
C LEU A 24 -14.20 0.24 12.96
N ASP A 25 -15.52 0.38 13.00
CA ASP A 25 -16.44 -0.71 12.66
C ASP A 25 -16.36 -0.97 11.15
N LEU A 26 -16.00 -2.22 10.79
CA LEU A 26 -15.75 -2.60 9.41
C LEU A 26 -17.00 -2.60 8.54
N ASP A 27 -18.16 -2.85 9.09
CA ASP A 27 -19.41 -3.08 8.36
C ASP A 27 -20.40 -1.93 8.49
N ALA A 28 -20.09 -0.94 9.33
CA ALA A 28 -20.90 0.25 9.44
C ALA A 28 -20.94 1.05 8.13
N ASP A 29 -22.12 1.47 7.72
CA ASP A 29 -22.30 2.34 6.55
C ASP A 29 -21.82 3.75 6.86
N ARG A 30 -20.78 4.18 6.17
CA ARG A 30 -20.13 5.47 6.32
C ARG A 30 -20.51 6.51 5.26
N ARG A 31 -21.46 6.21 4.36
CA ARG A 31 -21.89 7.13 3.29
C ARG A 31 -22.19 8.53 3.81
N TRP A 32 -23.01 8.59 4.84
CA TRP A 32 -23.51 9.86 5.37
C TRP A 32 -22.41 10.69 6.02
N SER A 33 -21.60 10.07 6.88
CA SER A 33 -20.48 10.75 7.55
C SER A 33 -19.39 11.23 6.58
N LEU A 34 -19.25 10.57 5.44
CA LEU A 34 -18.30 10.93 4.40
C LEU A 34 -18.87 11.84 3.29
N GLY A 35 -20.13 12.24 3.40
CA GLY A 35 -20.77 13.17 2.46
C GLY A 35 -21.22 12.57 1.11
N PHE A 36 -21.38 11.25 1.03
CA PHE A 36 -21.87 10.54 -0.17
C PHE A 36 -23.39 10.38 -0.13
N HIS A 37 -24.11 11.48 0.00
CA HIS A 37 -25.57 11.48 0.17
C HIS A 37 -26.34 10.96 -1.05
N ASP A 38 -25.75 11.05 -2.25
CA ASP A 38 -26.34 10.62 -3.52
C ASP A 38 -26.06 9.14 -3.85
N ARG A 39 -25.27 8.47 -3.01
CA ARG A 39 -24.93 7.06 -3.21
C ARG A 39 -26.01 6.17 -2.62
N THR A 40 -26.48 5.19 -3.41
CA THR A 40 -27.52 4.23 -3.00
C THR A 40 -26.96 3.06 -2.20
N GLU A 41 -25.81 2.52 -2.63
CA GLU A 41 -25.16 1.39 -1.97
C GLU A 41 -24.36 1.84 -0.75
N PRO A 42 -24.30 1.00 0.30
CA PRO A 42 -23.46 1.26 1.47
C PRO A 42 -22.00 1.51 1.09
N LEU A 43 -21.32 2.33 1.88
CA LEU A 43 -19.88 2.57 1.82
C LEU A 43 -19.26 2.18 3.16
N THR A 44 -18.68 1.00 3.24
CA THR A 44 -18.16 0.45 4.50
C THR A 44 -16.65 0.54 4.59
N VAL A 45 -16.11 0.49 5.81
CA VAL A 45 -14.67 0.44 6.06
C VAL A 45 -14.05 -0.80 5.41
N ARG A 46 -14.77 -1.93 5.41
CA ARG A 46 -14.36 -3.16 4.73
C ARG A 46 -14.15 -2.94 3.23
N GLN A 47 -15.10 -2.28 2.57
CA GLN A 47 -15.00 -1.94 1.15
C GLN A 47 -13.84 -0.98 0.85
N LEU A 48 -13.60 -0.01 1.73
CA LEU A 48 -12.47 0.90 1.59
C LEU A 48 -11.13 0.16 1.74
N LEU A 49 -10.98 -0.71 2.74
CA LEU A 49 -9.77 -1.49 2.97
C LEU A 49 -9.48 -2.48 1.83
N SER A 50 -10.50 -3.10 1.26
CA SER A 50 -10.36 -4.09 0.17
C SER A 50 -10.42 -3.49 -1.24
N HIS A 51 -10.45 -2.16 -1.35
CA HIS A 51 -10.57 -1.45 -2.63
C HIS A 51 -11.85 -1.77 -3.42
N SER A 52 -12.90 -2.29 -2.78
CA SER A 52 -14.15 -2.69 -3.43
C SER A 52 -15.29 -1.67 -3.30
N SER A 53 -14.96 -0.44 -2.97
CA SER A 53 -15.92 0.66 -2.81
C SER A 53 -16.53 1.17 -4.11
N GLY A 54 -15.91 0.88 -5.27
CA GLY A 54 -16.28 1.48 -6.56
C GLY A 54 -15.78 2.92 -6.76
N LEU A 55 -14.98 3.45 -5.85
CA LEU A 55 -14.35 4.77 -6.04
C LEU A 55 -13.28 4.72 -7.13
N PRO A 56 -13.07 5.82 -7.88
CA PRO A 56 -12.01 5.89 -8.87
C PRO A 56 -10.63 5.73 -8.21
N PRO A 57 -9.63 5.23 -8.96
CA PRO A 57 -8.28 5.01 -8.45
C PRO A 57 -7.66 6.26 -7.85
N TRP A 58 -7.89 7.41 -8.46
CA TRP A 58 -7.20 8.65 -8.10
C TRP A 58 -8.04 9.90 -8.39
N ARG A 59 -7.75 11.00 -7.70
CA ARG A 59 -8.18 12.38 -7.97
C ARG A 59 -7.15 13.32 -7.40
N PRO A 60 -6.94 14.52 -7.98
CA PRO A 60 -6.06 15.52 -7.39
C PRO A 60 -6.62 15.99 -6.05
N TYR A 61 -5.73 16.18 -5.08
CA TYR A 61 -6.12 16.73 -3.79
C TYR A 61 -6.24 18.26 -3.85
N THR A 62 -7.42 18.77 -3.60
CA THR A 62 -7.74 20.19 -3.64
C THR A 62 -8.10 20.77 -2.27
N GLY A 63 -7.90 20.00 -1.19
CA GLY A 63 -8.33 20.39 0.16
C GLY A 63 -9.80 20.10 0.46
N GLU A 64 -10.59 19.76 -0.56
CA GLU A 64 -12.01 19.45 -0.40
C GLU A 64 -12.26 17.99 -0.02
N ALA A 65 -13.42 17.74 0.58
CA ALA A 65 -13.87 16.37 0.84
C ALA A 65 -13.96 15.55 -0.46
N VAL A 66 -13.65 14.25 -0.40
CA VAL A 66 -13.65 13.35 -1.56
C VAL A 66 -14.99 13.39 -2.30
N ALA A 67 -16.11 13.36 -1.56
CA ALA A 67 -17.44 13.41 -2.16
C ALA A 67 -17.68 14.67 -3.04
N GLN A 68 -17.16 15.83 -2.61
CA GLN A 68 -17.25 17.06 -3.40
C GLN A 68 -16.35 17.02 -4.64
N GLN A 69 -15.14 16.50 -4.50
CA GLN A 69 -14.21 16.36 -5.62
C GLN A 69 -14.76 15.44 -6.72
N LEU A 70 -15.45 14.36 -6.35
CA LEU A 70 -16.01 13.41 -7.30
C LEU A 70 -17.19 13.97 -8.12
N ARG A 71 -17.82 15.03 -7.66
CA ARG A 71 -18.87 15.76 -8.42
C ARG A 71 -18.30 16.65 -9.53
N ARG A 72 -16.99 16.93 -9.49
CA ARG A 72 -16.36 17.75 -10.53
C ARG A 72 -16.13 16.93 -11.79
N PRO A 73 -16.44 17.47 -12.98
CA PRO A 73 -16.10 16.83 -14.24
C PRO A 73 -14.58 16.73 -14.37
N VAL A 74 -14.12 15.62 -14.92
CA VAL A 74 -12.69 15.35 -15.17
C VAL A 74 -12.54 14.78 -16.58
N PRO A 75 -11.35 14.92 -17.19
CA PRO A 75 -11.06 14.27 -18.47
C PRO A 75 -11.33 12.77 -18.42
N GLU A 76 -11.71 12.18 -19.54
CA GLU A 76 -11.90 10.74 -19.61
C GLU A 76 -10.55 10.03 -19.62
N HIS A 77 -10.27 9.30 -18.53
CA HIS A 77 -9.04 8.52 -18.37
C HIS A 77 -9.25 7.39 -17.37
N PRO A 78 -8.61 6.20 -17.56
CA PRO A 78 -8.78 5.05 -16.67
C PRO A 78 -8.56 5.35 -15.17
N LEU A 79 -7.54 6.14 -14.81
CA LEU A 79 -7.25 6.52 -13.42
C LEU A 79 -8.33 7.39 -12.77
N LEU A 80 -9.19 8.04 -13.57
CA LEU A 80 -10.23 8.94 -13.10
C LEU A 80 -11.63 8.33 -13.17
N ARG A 81 -11.75 7.14 -13.77
CA ARG A 81 -13.01 6.41 -13.94
C ARG A 81 -13.37 5.66 -12.67
N ALA A 82 -14.64 5.73 -12.27
CA ALA A 82 -15.14 4.94 -11.14
C ALA A 82 -15.07 3.43 -11.45
N GLY A 83 -14.80 2.65 -10.41
CA GLY A 83 -14.89 1.18 -10.45
C GLY A 83 -16.32 0.69 -10.19
N THR A 84 -16.48 -0.61 -10.12
CA THR A 84 -17.75 -1.27 -9.80
C THR A 84 -17.78 -1.58 -8.29
N PRO A 85 -18.81 -1.16 -7.54
CA PRO A 85 -18.96 -1.56 -6.14
C PRO A 85 -18.97 -3.08 -5.98
N GLY A 86 -18.24 -3.58 -4.98
CA GLY A 86 -18.06 -5.02 -4.74
C GLY A 86 -16.92 -5.65 -5.54
N LEU A 87 -16.45 -5.04 -6.63
CA LEU A 87 -15.27 -5.46 -7.38
C LEU A 87 -14.08 -4.59 -6.99
N ALA A 88 -12.98 -5.20 -6.58
CA ALA A 88 -11.81 -4.45 -6.13
C ALA A 88 -11.10 -3.76 -7.31
N THR A 89 -11.13 -2.44 -7.28
CA THR A 89 -10.35 -1.54 -8.13
C THR A 89 -9.46 -0.71 -7.22
N TYR A 90 -8.14 -0.88 -7.33
CA TYR A 90 -7.19 -0.17 -6.48
C TYR A 90 -7.44 1.34 -6.49
N SER A 91 -7.59 1.95 -5.30
CA SER A 91 -7.93 3.36 -5.17
C SER A 91 -7.23 4.01 -3.98
N ASP A 92 -6.51 5.09 -4.23
CA ASP A 92 -5.92 5.93 -3.19
C ASP A 92 -6.99 6.69 -2.39
N LEU A 93 -8.14 6.98 -3.03
CA LEU A 93 -9.25 7.67 -2.37
C LEU A 93 -9.86 6.86 -1.25
N ASN A 94 -9.88 5.53 -1.37
CA ASN A 94 -10.32 4.65 -0.28
C ASN A 94 -9.52 4.90 1.00
N TYR A 95 -8.21 4.96 0.88
CA TYR A 95 -7.32 5.15 2.03
C TYR A 95 -7.27 6.59 2.53
N ARG A 96 -7.53 7.56 1.65
CA ARG A 96 -7.79 8.92 2.09
C ARG A 96 -9.02 8.98 3.00
N LEU A 97 -10.14 8.38 2.57
CA LEU A 97 -11.35 8.34 3.38
C LEU A 97 -11.15 7.61 4.71
N LEU A 98 -10.37 6.53 4.73
CA LEU A 98 -9.98 5.87 5.97
C LEU A 98 -9.19 6.81 6.89
N GLY A 99 -8.28 7.61 6.34
CA GLY A 99 -7.56 8.65 7.09
C GLY A 99 -8.51 9.68 7.70
N GLU A 100 -9.45 10.20 6.92
CA GLU A 100 -10.48 11.15 7.37
C GLU A 100 -11.37 10.55 8.49
N LEU A 101 -11.80 9.31 8.33
CA LEU A 101 -12.58 8.60 9.34
C LEU A 101 -11.80 8.40 10.65
N LEU A 102 -10.53 8.03 10.56
CA LEU A 102 -9.67 7.84 11.73
C LEU A 102 -9.44 9.17 12.48
N GLU A 103 -9.19 10.25 11.76
CA GLU A 103 -9.08 11.58 12.37
C GLU A 103 -10.37 11.98 13.09
N ALA A 104 -11.51 11.75 12.47
CA ALA A 104 -12.81 12.06 13.06
C ALA A 104 -13.15 11.20 14.28
N GLU A 105 -12.84 9.90 14.22
CA GLU A 105 -13.15 8.94 15.31
C GLU A 105 -12.24 9.14 16.53
N ILE A 106 -10.95 9.42 16.30
CA ILE A 106 -9.94 9.47 17.37
C ILE A 106 -9.69 10.91 17.84
N GLY A 107 -10.02 11.90 17.02
CA GLY A 107 -9.88 13.32 17.38
C GLY A 107 -8.46 13.86 17.30
N VAL A 108 -7.53 13.17 16.63
CA VAL A 108 -6.16 13.63 16.43
C VAL A 108 -5.75 13.54 14.95
N PRO A 109 -4.83 14.40 14.47
CA PRO A 109 -4.37 14.38 13.09
C PRO A 109 -3.75 13.02 12.70
N PHE A 110 -4.02 12.55 11.50
CA PHE A 110 -3.55 11.25 11.01
C PHE A 110 -2.01 11.10 11.05
N SER A 111 -1.28 12.20 10.87
CA SER A 111 0.19 12.19 11.00
C SER A 111 0.66 11.80 12.41
N GLN A 112 -0.08 12.18 13.45
CA GLN A 112 0.22 11.77 14.83
C GLN A 112 -0.17 10.31 15.07
N LEU A 113 -1.33 9.87 14.56
CA LEU A 113 -1.74 8.46 14.62
C LEU A 113 -0.72 7.57 13.91
N GLY A 114 -0.29 7.96 12.72
CA GLY A 114 0.68 7.21 11.94
C GLY A 114 2.07 7.17 12.57
N ALA A 115 2.49 8.21 13.29
CA ALA A 115 3.77 8.23 13.98
C ALA A 115 3.88 7.11 15.04
N ALA A 116 2.77 6.69 15.64
CA ALA A 116 2.72 5.56 16.58
C ALA A 116 3.16 4.23 15.94
N SER A 117 3.09 4.10 14.61
CA SER A 117 3.65 2.94 13.89
C SER A 117 5.17 2.87 13.94
N GLY A 118 5.86 3.95 14.32
CA GLY A 118 7.32 4.10 14.31
C GLY A 118 7.87 4.46 12.92
N LEU A 119 7.02 4.83 11.99
CA LEU A 119 7.37 5.36 10.68
C LEU A 119 7.29 6.89 10.70
N SER A 120 8.04 7.54 9.82
CA SER A 120 8.15 9.00 9.80
C SER A 120 7.07 9.63 8.91
N PRO A 121 6.08 10.36 9.46
CA PRO A 121 5.13 11.10 8.65
C PRO A 121 5.81 12.30 7.95
N ALA A 122 5.34 12.65 6.75
CA ALA A 122 5.80 13.85 6.04
C ALA A 122 5.27 15.14 6.69
N PRO A 123 6.01 16.29 6.61
CA PRO A 123 7.30 16.47 5.93
C PRO A 123 8.46 15.80 6.70
N TRP A 124 9.48 15.35 5.95
CA TRP A 124 10.60 14.61 6.54
C TRP A 124 11.81 15.50 6.83
N THR A 125 12.55 15.17 7.88
CA THR A 125 13.82 15.83 8.22
C THR A 125 15.00 15.33 7.38
N ALA A 126 14.88 14.11 6.82
CA ALA A 126 15.88 13.51 5.93
C ALA A 126 15.31 13.40 4.52
N ALA A 127 16.13 13.71 3.53
CA ALA A 127 15.76 13.52 2.12
C ALA A 127 15.72 12.03 1.78
N PRO A 128 14.66 11.55 1.10
CA PRO A 128 14.66 10.21 0.55
C PRO A 128 15.79 10.01 -0.45
N ALA A 129 16.41 8.83 -0.40
CA ALA A 129 17.45 8.48 -1.36
C ALA A 129 16.85 8.35 -2.78
N GLU A 130 17.47 9.02 -3.74
CA GLU A 130 17.30 8.78 -5.18
C GLU A 130 15.85 8.63 -5.68
N LEU A 131 14.94 9.48 -5.22
CA LEU A 131 13.57 9.49 -5.73
C LEU A 131 13.48 10.26 -7.06
N PRO A 132 12.49 9.95 -7.91
CA PRO A 132 12.22 10.72 -9.12
C PRO A 132 12.05 12.21 -8.81
N ASP A 133 12.53 13.09 -9.69
CA ASP A 133 12.49 14.55 -9.45
C ASP A 133 11.09 15.13 -9.46
N ALA A 134 10.16 14.47 -10.15
CA ALA A 134 8.77 14.88 -10.22
C ALA A 134 7.85 13.91 -9.44
N PRO A 135 6.72 14.38 -8.90
CA PRO A 135 5.64 13.51 -8.46
C PRO A 135 5.11 12.69 -9.64
N ASP A 136 4.06 11.91 -9.43
CA ASP A 136 3.38 11.22 -10.51
C ASP A 136 2.90 12.23 -11.58
N ALA A 137 3.78 12.49 -12.55
CA ALA A 137 3.63 13.57 -13.51
C ALA A 137 2.47 13.33 -14.47
N GLU A 138 2.23 12.05 -14.81
CA GLU A 138 1.14 11.66 -15.71
C GLU A 138 -0.21 11.93 -15.04
N ALA A 139 -0.42 11.41 -13.84
CA ALA A 139 -1.65 11.62 -13.10
C ALA A 139 -1.90 13.10 -12.78
N TRP A 140 -0.85 13.85 -12.43
CA TRP A 140 -0.97 15.29 -12.19
C TRP A 140 -1.37 16.05 -13.45
N THR A 141 -0.64 15.85 -14.54
CA THR A 141 -0.92 16.54 -15.82
C THR A 141 -2.30 16.20 -16.35
N LEU A 142 -2.68 14.93 -16.23
CA LEU A 142 -4.00 14.44 -16.63
C LEU A 142 -5.14 15.15 -15.88
N ALA A 143 -4.97 15.35 -14.58
CA ALA A 143 -6.01 15.93 -13.75
C ALA A 143 -6.07 17.46 -13.78
N THR A 144 -4.94 18.13 -14.00
CA THR A 144 -4.83 19.60 -13.90
C THR A 144 -4.57 20.30 -15.22
N GLY A 145 -4.12 19.58 -16.25
CA GLY A 145 -3.67 20.14 -17.52
C GLY A 145 -2.35 20.91 -17.43
N THR A 146 -1.67 20.89 -16.30
CA THR A 146 -0.42 21.61 -16.04
C THR A 146 0.72 20.67 -15.67
N ALA A 147 1.96 21.10 -15.84
CA ALA A 147 3.11 20.35 -15.34
C ALA A 147 3.08 20.26 -13.81
N PRO A 148 3.49 19.13 -13.23
CA PRO A 148 3.54 18.99 -11.78
C PRO A 148 4.57 19.97 -11.17
N PRO A 149 4.32 20.47 -9.94
CA PRO A 149 5.25 21.35 -9.27
C PRO A 149 6.56 20.62 -8.97
N PRO A 150 7.69 21.32 -8.89
CA PRO A 150 8.95 20.74 -8.50
C PRO A 150 8.85 20.04 -7.16
N ARG A 151 9.53 18.92 -7.03
CA ARG A 151 9.55 18.16 -5.80
C ARG A 151 10.44 18.83 -4.75
N GLY A 152 9.91 19.02 -3.55
CA GLY A 152 10.71 19.43 -2.40
C GLY A 152 11.57 18.25 -1.89
N ARG A 153 12.78 18.54 -1.41
CA ARG A 153 13.75 17.51 -0.99
C ARG A 153 13.28 16.58 0.14
N HIS A 154 12.35 17.03 0.97
CA HIS A 154 11.87 16.31 2.15
C HIS A 154 10.39 15.99 2.09
N LEU A 155 9.84 15.86 0.89
CA LEU A 155 8.43 15.60 0.66
C LEU A 155 8.21 14.30 -0.11
N PRO A 156 7.05 13.66 0.07
CA PRO A 156 6.68 12.45 -0.64
C PRO A 156 6.74 12.62 -2.17
N HIS A 157 6.99 11.52 -2.88
CA HIS A 157 6.85 11.49 -4.32
C HIS A 157 5.41 11.75 -4.77
N ASP A 158 4.43 11.21 -4.06
CA ASP A 158 3.01 11.35 -4.38
C ASP A 158 2.53 12.80 -4.24
N ALA A 159 1.90 13.32 -5.30
CA ALA A 159 1.45 14.72 -5.37
C ALA A 159 0.38 15.04 -4.31
N ASN A 160 -0.55 14.12 -4.09
CA ASN A 160 -1.64 14.30 -3.13
C ASN A 160 -1.13 14.25 -1.69
N ALA A 161 -0.19 13.35 -1.40
CA ALA A 161 0.45 13.28 -0.09
C ALA A 161 1.28 14.54 0.21
N ARG A 162 1.94 15.13 -0.80
CA ARG A 162 2.64 16.42 -0.68
C ARG A 162 1.69 17.57 -0.38
N ALA A 163 0.52 17.57 -1.00
CA ALA A 163 -0.52 18.57 -0.76
C ALA A 163 -1.24 18.40 0.59
N GLY A 164 -0.95 17.34 1.32
CA GLY A 164 -1.52 17.10 2.65
C GLY A 164 -2.50 15.95 2.76
N MET A 165 -2.84 15.26 1.67
CA MET A 165 -3.69 14.06 1.73
C MET A 165 -3.00 12.96 2.54
N ARG A 166 -3.73 12.34 3.44
CA ARG A 166 -3.22 11.32 4.36
C ARG A 166 -3.91 9.97 4.14
N GLY A 167 -3.32 8.93 4.71
CA GLY A 167 -3.88 7.58 4.71
C GLY A 167 -3.36 6.69 3.57
N HIS A 168 -3.19 7.19 2.36
CA HIS A 168 -2.74 6.39 1.21
C HIS A 168 -1.23 6.34 1.04
N ALA A 169 -0.51 7.40 1.47
CA ALA A 169 0.94 7.59 1.36
C ALA A 169 1.43 8.66 2.35
N GLY A 170 2.67 9.14 2.21
CA GLY A 170 3.21 10.24 3.01
C GLY A 170 4.00 9.80 4.23
N PHE A 171 4.45 8.56 4.26
CA PHE A 171 5.36 8.03 5.27
C PHE A 171 6.68 7.63 4.65
N GLY A 172 7.76 7.88 5.40
CA GLY A 172 9.11 7.49 5.06
C GLY A 172 9.76 6.70 6.19
N THR A 173 10.90 6.07 5.90
CA THR A 173 11.57 5.19 6.85
C THR A 173 13.04 5.00 6.51
N THR A 174 13.81 4.56 7.50
CA THR A 174 15.10 3.88 7.31
C THR A 174 14.91 2.37 7.49
N ALA A 175 15.87 1.55 7.04
CA ALA A 175 15.81 0.10 7.21
C ALA A 175 15.66 -0.34 8.68
N PRO A 176 16.44 0.21 9.65
CA PRO A 176 16.24 -0.13 11.06
C PRO A 176 14.84 0.23 11.59
N GLN A 177 14.31 1.40 11.21
CA GLN A 177 12.94 1.81 11.59
C GLN A 177 11.90 0.86 11.04
N LEU A 178 12.00 0.51 9.75
CA LEU A 178 11.04 -0.41 9.13
C LEU A 178 11.11 -1.80 9.76
N ARG A 179 12.30 -2.31 10.03
CA ARG A 179 12.47 -3.61 10.72
C ARG A 179 11.75 -3.61 12.07
N ALA A 180 11.94 -2.57 12.88
CA ALA A 180 11.27 -2.44 14.17
C ALA A 180 9.74 -2.30 14.01
N ALA A 181 9.27 -1.56 13.00
CA ALA A 181 7.85 -1.43 12.69
C ALA A 181 7.23 -2.76 12.25
N LEU A 182 7.92 -3.52 11.39
CA LEU A 182 7.46 -4.84 10.93
C LEU A 182 7.40 -5.85 12.09
N ALA A 183 8.38 -5.86 12.97
CA ALA A 183 8.36 -6.73 14.14
C ALA A 183 7.11 -6.46 15.01
N ARG A 184 6.80 -5.19 15.28
CA ARG A 184 5.57 -4.83 16.00
C ARG A 184 4.30 -5.18 15.22
N TRP A 185 4.30 -4.96 13.91
CA TRP A 185 3.17 -5.24 13.02
C TRP A 185 2.82 -6.74 13.01
N VAL A 186 3.85 -7.60 12.95
CA VAL A 186 3.68 -9.06 13.03
C VAL A 186 3.26 -9.49 14.43
N ALA A 187 3.94 -9.02 15.48
CA ALA A 187 3.61 -9.37 16.87
C ALA A 187 2.19 -8.95 17.28
N ALA A 188 1.68 -7.85 16.74
CA ALA A 188 0.30 -7.41 16.95
C ALA A 188 -0.73 -8.22 16.13
N GLY A 189 -0.31 -9.17 15.29
CA GLY A 189 -1.18 -10.00 14.47
C GLY A 189 -1.86 -9.29 13.30
N TRP A 190 -1.43 -8.06 12.95
CA TRP A 190 -2.03 -7.29 11.87
C TRP A 190 -2.03 -8.02 10.52
N PRO A 191 -0.93 -8.68 10.09
CA PRO A 191 -0.90 -9.38 8.81
C PRO A 191 -2.02 -10.41 8.68
N ARG A 192 -2.23 -11.20 9.74
CA ARG A 192 -3.28 -12.24 9.74
C ARG A 192 -4.69 -11.66 9.64
N ARG A 193 -4.94 -10.54 10.33
CA ARG A 193 -6.23 -9.83 10.28
C ARG A 193 -6.49 -9.22 8.91
N MET A 194 -5.43 -8.81 8.21
CA MET A 194 -5.49 -8.21 6.88
C MET A 194 -5.53 -9.25 5.75
N ALA A 195 -4.87 -10.39 5.95
CA ALA A 195 -4.76 -11.47 4.98
C ALA A 195 -6.04 -12.36 4.97
N VAL A 196 -7.19 -11.72 4.89
CA VAL A 196 -8.50 -12.37 4.79
C VAL A 196 -9.11 -11.94 3.48
N GLU A 197 -9.30 -12.87 2.55
CA GLU A 197 -9.90 -12.58 1.26
C GLU A 197 -11.29 -11.96 1.43
N THR A 198 -11.47 -10.75 0.89
CA THR A 198 -12.65 -9.92 1.13
C THR A 198 -13.36 -9.57 -0.17
N ALA A 199 -12.61 -9.31 -1.24
CA ALA A 199 -13.20 -8.89 -2.52
C ALA A 199 -12.47 -9.49 -3.71
N PRO A 200 -13.22 -9.97 -4.74
CA PRO A 200 -12.66 -10.26 -6.05
C PRO A 200 -12.26 -8.92 -6.70
N GLY A 201 -11.20 -8.96 -7.49
CA GLY A 201 -10.73 -7.81 -8.26
C GLY A 201 -10.79 -8.06 -9.74
N GLU A 202 -10.51 -7.03 -10.51
CA GLU A 202 -10.39 -7.15 -11.97
C GLU A 202 -9.28 -8.14 -12.35
N GLN A 203 -9.44 -8.81 -13.48
CA GLN A 203 -8.47 -9.75 -14.05
C GLN A 203 -8.07 -10.90 -13.11
N GLY A 204 -8.99 -11.34 -12.23
CA GLY A 204 -8.74 -12.42 -11.29
C GLY A 204 -7.90 -12.04 -10.06
N ALA A 205 -7.59 -10.77 -9.86
CA ALA A 205 -7.00 -10.28 -8.64
C ALA A 205 -7.94 -10.56 -7.46
N ARG A 206 -7.37 -10.78 -6.27
CA ARG A 206 -8.13 -10.97 -5.02
C ARG A 206 -7.53 -10.11 -3.93
N TRP A 207 -8.39 -9.45 -3.18
CA TRP A 207 -7.99 -8.50 -2.15
C TRP A 207 -8.50 -8.90 -0.77
N GLY A 208 -7.62 -8.73 0.22
CA GLY A 208 -7.97 -8.69 1.62
C GLY A 208 -8.08 -7.26 2.13
N LEU A 209 -7.90 -7.08 3.43
CA LEU A 209 -8.02 -5.79 4.12
C LEU A 209 -6.68 -5.02 4.06
N GLY A 210 -6.31 -4.54 2.87
CA GLY A 210 -5.08 -3.81 2.63
C GLY A 210 -3.93 -4.60 2.02
N LEU A 211 -4.15 -5.88 1.73
CA LEU A 211 -3.20 -6.75 1.06
C LEU A 211 -3.88 -7.43 -0.15
N GLN A 212 -3.14 -7.60 -1.22
CA GLN A 212 -3.57 -8.35 -2.40
C GLN A 212 -3.04 -9.78 -2.31
N VAL A 213 -3.87 -10.75 -2.67
CA VAL A 213 -3.43 -12.15 -2.79
C VAL A 213 -2.48 -12.29 -3.97
N LEU A 214 -1.33 -12.89 -3.76
CA LEU A 214 -0.47 -13.32 -4.86
C LEU A 214 -1.07 -14.53 -5.56
N PRO A 215 -1.10 -14.57 -6.91
CA PRO A 215 -1.55 -15.76 -7.63
C PRO A 215 -0.64 -16.95 -7.32
N ALA A 216 -1.25 -18.15 -7.32
CA ALA A 216 -0.58 -19.40 -6.96
C ALA A 216 0.56 -19.80 -7.91
N ASP A 217 0.52 -19.31 -9.14
CA ASP A 217 1.53 -19.64 -10.14
C ASP A 217 2.59 -18.53 -10.26
N PRO A 218 3.73 -18.66 -9.53
CA PRO A 218 4.89 -17.82 -9.80
C PRO A 218 5.45 -18.06 -11.21
N GLY A 219 5.11 -19.17 -11.87
CA GLY A 219 5.55 -19.52 -13.21
C GLY A 219 4.98 -18.62 -14.29
N SER A 220 3.78 -18.07 -14.10
CA SER A 220 3.27 -16.98 -14.96
C SER A 220 4.14 -15.72 -14.88
N PHE A 221 4.97 -15.61 -13.86
CA PHE A 221 6.00 -14.58 -13.69
C PHE A 221 7.42 -15.05 -14.01
N GLY A 222 7.63 -16.36 -14.22
CA GLY A 222 8.96 -16.99 -14.38
C GLY A 222 9.74 -16.47 -15.58
N HIS A 223 9.10 -16.10 -16.66
CA HIS A 223 9.77 -15.51 -17.84
C HIS A 223 10.32 -14.10 -17.59
N LEU A 224 9.79 -13.38 -16.60
CA LEU A 224 10.25 -12.05 -16.21
C LEU A 224 11.39 -12.08 -15.19
N MET A 225 11.69 -13.25 -14.64
CA MET A 225 12.57 -13.41 -13.46
C MET A 225 14.03 -13.74 -13.80
N SER A 226 14.34 -14.22 -15.00
CA SER A 226 15.59 -14.94 -15.23
C SER A 226 16.84 -14.07 -15.39
N ASN A 227 16.78 -12.79 -15.73
CA ASN A 227 17.94 -12.02 -16.19
C ASN A 227 18.12 -10.60 -15.65
N ILE A 228 17.37 -10.15 -14.62
CA ILE A 228 17.53 -8.78 -14.10
C ILE A 228 18.35 -8.81 -12.81
N PRO A 229 19.58 -8.27 -12.77
CA PRO A 229 20.36 -8.19 -11.54
C PRO A 229 19.63 -7.32 -10.51
N LEU A 230 19.63 -7.74 -9.24
CA LEU A 230 19.25 -6.88 -8.13
C LEU A 230 20.24 -5.72 -8.14
N GLY A 231 19.81 -4.58 -8.63
CA GLY A 231 20.66 -3.40 -8.78
C GLY A 231 21.02 -2.78 -7.42
N PHE A 232 21.95 -1.84 -7.46
CA PHE A 232 22.37 -1.02 -6.33
C PHE A 232 21.14 -0.43 -5.59
N GLY A 233 21.13 -0.56 -4.25
CA GLY A 233 20.13 0.09 -3.40
C GLY A 233 18.91 -0.75 -3.02
N VAL A 234 18.94 -2.07 -3.25
CA VAL A 234 17.91 -2.97 -2.71
C VAL A 234 18.29 -3.40 -1.30
N GLU A 235 17.42 -3.12 -0.35
CA GLU A 235 17.56 -3.56 1.02
C GLU A 235 16.41 -4.51 1.36
N VAL A 236 16.75 -5.77 1.65
CA VAL A 236 15.79 -6.80 2.01
C VAL A 236 15.71 -6.85 3.52
N LEU A 237 14.52 -6.65 4.07
CA LEU A 237 14.26 -6.69 5.50
C LEU A 237 13.34 -7.88 5.79
N GLU A 238 13.84 -8.77 6.63
CA GLU A 238 13.07 -9.85 7.20
C GLU A 238 12.58 -9.43 8.58
N ALA A 239 11.29 -9.57 8.87
CA ALA A 239 10.82 -9.47 10.23
C ALA A 239 11.24 -10.74 10.98
N PRO A 240 11.72 -10.63 12.22
CA PRO A 240 12.03 -11.80 13.01
C PRO A 240 10.75 -12.64 13.16
N THR A 241 10.80 -13.88 12.71
CA THR A 241 9.81 -14.87 13.07
C THR A 241 10.07 -15.25 14.53
N GLU A 242 9.29 -14.69 15.45
CA GLU A 242 9.24 -15.31 16.77
C GLU A 242 8.77 -16.75 16.58
N ALA A 243 9.51 -17.69 17.16
CA ALA A 243 9.11 -19.09 17.14
C ALA A 243 7.67 -19.17 17.63
N ALA A 244 6.78 -19.61 16.78
CA ALA A 244 5.38 -19.79 17.13
C ALA A 244 5.32 -20.66 18.39
N PRO A 245 4.50 -20.34 19.40
CA PRO A 245 4.28 -21.22 20.52
C PRO A 245 3.90 -22.61 19.98
N ALA A 246 4.51 -23.66 20.53
CA ALA A 246 4.34 -25.04 20.07
C ALA A 246 2.88 -25.34 19.72
N ALA A 247 2.64 -25.66 18.48
CA ALA A 247 1.32 -25.76 17.89
C ALA A 247 0.47 -26.81 18.61
N ALA A 248 -0.77 -26.46 18.90
CA ALA A 248 -1.83 -27.43 19.12
C ALA A 248 -1.93 -28.34 17.86
N PRO A 249 -2.31 -29.64 18.02
CA PRO A 249 -2.36 -30.56 16.89
C PRO A 249 -3.26 -29.99 15.76
N PRO A 250 -2.90 -30.22 14.51
CA PRO A 250 -3.53 -29.57 13.38
C PRO A 250 -5.01 -29.94 13.30
N ALA A 251 -5.87 -28.92 13.40
CA ALA A 251 -7.20 -29.00 12.83
C ALA A 251 -7.05 -29.19 11.32
N GLU A 252 -7.89 -30.04 10.72
CA GLU A 252 -7.86 -30.33 9.30
C GLU A 252 -7.76 -29.01 8.48
N PRO A 253 -6.85 -28.96 7.48
CA PRO A 253 -6.62 -27.74 6.76
C PRO A 253 -7.87 -27.36 5.99
N LYS A 254 -8.52 -26.26 6.38
CA LYS A 254 -9.43 -25.54 5.49
C LYS A 254 -8.63 -25.16 4.26
N PRO A 255 -9.15 -25.35 3.02
CA PRO A 255 -8.44 -24.98 1.83
C PRO A 255 -8.12 -23.48 1.88
N GLY A 256 -6.88 -23.16 2.21
CA GLY A 256 -6.35 -21.79 2.19
C GLY A 256 -6.12 -21.34 0.75
N PRO A 257 -5.91 -20.04 0.51
CA PRO A 257 -5.56 -19.53 -0.81
C PRO A 257 -4.31 -20.25 -1.35
N PRO A 258 -4.29 -20.59 -2.64
CA PRO A 258 -3.36 -21.56 -3.21
C PRO A 258 -1.87 -21.23 -3.14
N SER A 259 -1.45 -20.02 -2.75
CA SER A 259 -0.04 -19.66 -2.58
C SER A 259 0.34 -19.17 -1.19
N GLY A 260 -0.62 -18.90 -0.33
CA GLY A 260 -0.36 -18.37 1.02
C GLY A 260 0.27 -16.98 1.08
N TRP A 261 0.73 -16.42 -0.01
CA TRP A 261 1.39 -15.11 -0.05
C TRP A 261 0.43 -13.96 -0.33
N TRP A 262 0.65 -12.87 0.39
CA TRP A 262 -0.04 -11.60 0.25
C TRP A 262 0.99 -10.51 -0.06
N VAL A 263 0.58 -9.49 -0.78
CA VAL A 263 1.49 -8.42 -1.23
C VAL A 263 0.85 -7.05 -1.13
N HIS A 264 1.67 -6.04 -0.88
CA HIS A 264 1.36 -4.66 -1.19
C HIS A 264 2.59 -3.99 -1.83
N LEU A 265 2.36 -3.18 -2.87
CA LEU A 265 3.42 -2.55 -3.66
C LEU A 265 3.38 -1.03 -3.50
N GLY A 266 4.55 -0.42 -3.32
CA GLY A 266 4.71 1.04 -3.35
C GLY A 266 5.18 1.53 -4.71
N TYR A 267 4.65 2.65 -5.17
CA TYR A 267 4.98 3.24 -6.48
C TYR A 267 6.48 3.55 -6.63
N THR A 268 7.10 4.09 -5.58
CA THR A 268 8.52 4.47 -5.55
C THR A 268 9.50 3.30 -5.51
N GLY A 269 8.98 2.06 -5.41
CA GLY A 269 9.78 0.84 -5.46
C GLY A 269 9.53 -0.16 -4.34
N PRO A 270 9.26 0.24 -3.10
CA PRO A 270 9.17 -0.68 -2.00
C PRO A 270 8.06 -1.72 -2.20
N ALA A 271 8.18 -2.85 -1.53
CA ALA A 271 7.18 -3.91 -1.53
C ALA A 271 7.12 -4.59 -0.16
N LEU A 272 5.94 -5.06 0.20
CA LEU A 272 5.68 -5.84 1.39
C LEU A 272 5.06 -7.17 0.96
N PHE A 273 5.61 -8.27 1.46
CA PHE A 273 5.09 -9.62 1.25
C PHE A 273 4.86 -10.28 2.61
N PHE A 274 3.78 -11.02 2.69
CA PHE A 274 3.42 -11.77 3.89
C PHE A 274 2.90 -13.14 3.50
N ARG A 275 3.32 -14.18 4.20
CA ARG A 275 2.80 -15.55 4.08
C ARG A 275 2.05 -15.92 5.34
N SER A 276 0.77 -16.33 5.18
CA SER A 276 -0.11 -16.59 6.33
C SER A 276 0.21 -17.88 7.08
N GLU A 277 0.81 -18.85 6.40
CA GLU A 277 1.08 -20.18 6.96
C GLU A 277 2.08 -20.15 8.11
N ASP A 278 3.21 -19.49 7.91
CA ASP A 278 4.32 -19.39 8.87
C ASP A 278 4.62 -17.96 9.33
N GLN A 279 3.80 -17.00 8.93
CA GLN A 279 3.95 -15.59 9.21
C GLN A 279 5.24 -14.96 8.65
N ALA A 280 5.84 -15.59 7.65
CA ALA A 280 7.01 -15.02 6.99
C ALA A 280 6.65 -13.65 6.41
N CYS A 281 7.46 -12.64 6.74
CA CYS A 281 7.27 -11.28 6.30
C CYS A 281 8.55 -10.76 5.67
N LEU A 282 8.44 -10.27 4.44
CA LEU A 282 9.53 -9.68 3.69
C LEU A 282 9.15 -8.25 3.29
N ALA A 283 9.96 -7.27 3.65
CA ALA A 283 9.86 -5.94 3.10
C ALA A 283 11.08 -5.64 2.24
N LEU A 284 10.83 -5.17 1.03
CA LEU A 284 11.82 -4.73 0.09
C LEU A 284 11.85 -3.20 0.09
N LEU A 285 12.99 -2.61 0.48
CA LEU A 285 13.25 -1.19 0.32
C LEU A 285 14.10 -0.98 -0.93
N THR A 286 13.52 -0.29 -1.88
CA THR A 286 14.21 0.08 -3.13
C THR A 286 13.65 1.39 -3.65
N HIS A 287 14.29 1.96 -4.63
CA HIS A 287 13.82 3.13 -5.37
C HIS A 287 13.61 2.76 -6.85
N ARG A 288 12.81 3.58 -7.52
CA ARG A 288 12.44 3.35 -8.91
C ARG A 288 13.46 3.94 -9.91
N ARG A 289 14.78 3.80 -9.61
CA ARG A 289 15.83 4.23 -10.51
C ARG A 289 16.82 3.10 -10.82
N GLY A 290 17.34 3.08 -12.04
CA GLY A 290 18.43 2.22 -12.48
C GLY A 290 19.79 2.79 -12.14
N PRO A 291 20.86 2.04 -12.45
CA PRO A 291 22.25 2.46 -12.16
C PRO A 291 22.66 3.77 -12.83
N GLY A 292 22.10 4.08 -14.00
CA GLY A 292 22.33 5.33 -14.74
C GLY A 292 21.43 6.49 -14.32
N GLY A 293 20.58 6.31 -13.27
CA GLY A 293 19.63 7.33 -12.80
C GLY A 293 18.31 7.37 -13.55
N GLU A 294 18.12 6.51 -14.56
CA GLU A 294 16.90 6.40 -15.36
C GLU A 294 15.72 5.88 -14.52
N LEU A 295 14.51 6.31 -14.83
CA LEU A 295 13.31 5.79 -14.20
C LEU A 295 13.00 4.38 -14.70
N LEU A 296 12.96 3.41 -13.80
CA LEU A 296 12.64 2.03 -14.13
C LEU A 296 11.17 1.88 -14.56
N SER A 297 10.94 1.10 -15.60
CA SER A 297 9.58 0.73 -15.99
C SER A 297 8.88 -0.06 -14.86
N ALA A 298 7.55 -0.07 -14.88
CA ALA A 298 6.76 -0.87 -13.95
C ALA A 298 7.08 -2.37 -14.06
N GLU A 299 7.38 -2.84 -15.26
CA GLU A 299 7.77 -4.22 -15.54
C GLU A 299 9.11 -4.56 -14.91
N THR A 300 10.15 -3.75 -15.14
CA THR A 300 11.47 -3.92 -14.52
C THR A 300 11.39 -3.93 -12.99
N LEU A 301 10.61 -3.01 -12.42
CA LEU A 301 10.42 -2.94 -10.98
C LEU A 301 9.70 -4.18 -10.45
N ARG A 302 8.70 -4.68 -11.16
CA ARG A 302 7.99 -5.93 -10.83
C ARG A 302 8.96 -7.11 -10.82
N ALA A 303 9.77 -7.26 -11.86
CA ALA A 303 10.77 -8.33 -11.95
C ALA A 303 11.76 -8.30 -10.77
N ARG A 304 12.27 -7.12 -10.39
CA ARG A 304 13.15 -6.98 -9.21
C ARG A 304 12.50 -7.45 -7.91
N ARG A 305 11.24 -7.06 -7.70
CA ARG A 305 10.47 -7.46 -6.52
C ARG A 305 10.28 -8.97 -6.45
N TRP A 306 10.00 -9.59 -7.58
CA TRP A 306 9.83 -11.05 -7.67
C TRP A 306 11.13 -11.81 -7.45
N GLN A 307 12.24 -11.31 -7.97
CA GLN A 307 13.56 -11.91 -7.70
C GLN A 307 13.91 -11.87 -6.21
N ALA A 308 13.62 -10.76 -5.54
CA ALA A 308 13.82 -10.65 -4.10
C ALA A 308 12.97 -11.68 -3.34
N LEU A 309 11.68 -11.80 -3.68
CA LEU A 309 10.80 -12.79 -3.08
C LEU A 309 11.27 -14.22 -3.35
N ALA A 310 11.65 -14.56 -4.59
CA ALA A 310 12.12 -15.89 -4.95
C ALA A 310 13.38 -16.30 -4.19
N ARG A 311 14.34 -15.38 -4.01
CA ARG A 311 15.54 -15.61 -3.18
C ARG A 311 15.16 -15.83 -1.71
N PHE A 312 14.28 -15.02 -1.17
CA PHE A 312 13.80 -15.19 0.19
C PHE A 312 13.12 -16.55 0.39
N VAL A 313 12.19 -16.92 -0.47
CA VAL A 313 11.52 -18.23 -0.43
C VAL A 313 12.52 -19.39 -0.60
N GLY A 314 13.53 -19.22 -1.46
CA GLY A 314 14.57 -20.24 -1.69
C GLY A 314 15.44 -20.52 -0.46
N GLN A 315 15.61 -19.54 0.44
CA GLN A 315 16.34 -19.73 1.70
C GLN A 315 15.58 -20.61 2.71
N PHE A 316 14.27 -20.73 2.58
CA PHE A 316 13.39 -21.53 3.45
C PHE A 316 12.97 -22.86 2.84
N ARG A 317 13.57 -23.29 1.72
CA ARG A 317 13.40 -24.67 1.25
C ARG A 317 14.33 -25.59 2.07
N PRO A 318 13.78 -26.65 2.69
CA PRO A 318 14.58 -27.63 3.41
C PRO A 318 15.56 -28.36 2.48
#